data_5a7a25ae38b111627f711144815a64b9
#
_entry.id   5a7a25ae38b111627f711144815a64b9
#
_cell.length_a   1.000
_cell.length_b   1.000
_cell.length_c   1.000
_cell.angle_alpha   90.00
_cell.angle_beta   90.00
_cell.angle_gamma   90.00
#
_symmetry.space_group_name_H-M   'P 1'
#
loop_
_entity.id
_entity.type
_entity.pdbx_description
1 polymer ?
#
loop_
_entity_poly.entity_id
_entity_poly.type
_entity_poly.pdbx_seq_one_letter_code
_entity_poly.pdbx_strand_id
1 'polypeptide(L)'
;MHNLLYKSKGLATRWLTLIAFVFVCLLTHAQNAQSHNKQKDAEQLGKALEYFASQKYHECLLILQGLDKQYRLNPRYKAYLGVSYYYEWDYENAVKHLSVAIPKLVNFAPHERSFYYWALAESFFNLRHYEKAVPCYHEMLKLCYDKERAEAYYRLGFCYLFGEDWADAWSNFYAAQNSFRKYRPGEEPARMAQIGNMLKALNGKVANEALMHIGINEAKGK
;
A
#
# COMPACT_ATOMS: atom_id res chain seq x y z
N MET A 1 -48.39 11.74 -63.72
CA MET A 1 -48.28 11.30 -62.31
C MET A 1 -47.03 10.44 -62.02
N HIS A 2 -46.51 9.65 -62.93
CA HIS A 2 -45.38 8.73 -62.72
C HIS A 2 -44.02 9.43 -62.52
N ASN A 3 -43.78 10.61 -63.11
CA ASN A 3 -42.48 11.33 -63.02
C ASN A 3 -42.21 12.06 -61.70
N LEU A 4 -43.24 12.37 -60.88
CA LEU A 4 -43.08 13.01 -59.57
C LEU A 4 -42.69 12.02 -58.51
N LEU A 5 -43.14 10.78 -58.57
CA LEU A 5 -42.79 9.72 -57.62
C LEU A 5 -41.34 9.22 -57.79
N TYR A 6 -40.78 9.28 -58.97
CA TYR A 6 -39.40 8.89 -59.24
C TYR A 6 -38.40 9.93 -58.72
N LYS A 7 -38.75 11.23 -58.80
CA LYS A 7 -37.92 12.33 -58.27
C LYS A 7 -37.88 12.36 -56.73
N SER A 8 -38.99 11.98 -56.10
CA SER A 8 -39.02 11.94 -54.60
C SER A 8 -38.23 10.78 -54.03
N LYS A 9 -38.21 9.61 -54.70
CA LYS A 9 -37.39 8.46 -54.28
C LYS A 9 -35.88 8.77 -54.35
N GLY A 10 -35.44 9.49 -55.40
CA GLY A 10 -34.03 9.89 -55.54
C GLY A 10 -33.58 10.94 -54.51
N LEU A 11 -34.49 11.77 -54.03
CA LEU A 11 -34.17 12.74 -52.97
C LEU A 11 -34.05 12.06 -51.62
N ALA A 12 -34.95 11.13 -51.27
CA ALA A 12 -34.93 10.38 -50.05
C ALA A 12 -33.66 9.51 -49.90
N THR A 13 -33.23 8.85 -50.98
CA THR A 13 -31.98 8.06 -50.97
C THR A 13 -30.74 8.94 -50.80
N ARG A 14 -30.69 10.14 -51.34
CA ARG A 14 -29.61 11.10 -51.16
C ARG A 14 -29.53 11.60 -49.69
N TRP A 15 -30.63 11.86 -49.06
CA TRP A 15 -30.68 12.23 -47.63
C TRP A 15 -30.25 11.08 -46.75
N LEU A 16 -30.65 9.84 -47.00
CA LEU A 16 -30.24 8.65 -46.28
C LEU A 16 -28.72 8.41 -46.38
N THR A 17 -28.14 8.60 -47.58
CA THR A 17 -26.67 8.46 -47.75
C THR A 17 -25.90 9.57 -47.02
N LEU A 18 -26.40 10.79 -47.01
CA LEU A 18 -25.79 11.91 -46.25
C LEU A 18 -25.85 11.67 -44.75
N ILE A 19 -26.99 11.21 -44.24
CA ILE A 19 -27.11 10.85 -42.81
C ILE A 19 -26.17 9.72 -42.45
N ALA A 20 -26.09 8.67 -43.25
CA ALA A 20 -25.17 7.56 -43.04
C ALA A 20 -23.70 8.01 -43.05
N PHE A 21 -23.32 8.90 -43.97
CA PHE A 21 -21.96 9.46 -44.03
C PHE A 21 -21.61 10.32 -42.79
N VAL A 22 -22.53 11.19 -42.37
CA VAL A 22 -22.35 11.99 -41.14
C VAL A 22 -22.24 11.07 -39.93
N PHE A 23 -23.04 10.02 -39.83
CA PHE A 23 -22.97 9.05 -38.73
C PHE A 23 -21.64 8.30 -38.69
N VAL A 24 -21.11 7.86 -39.83
CA VAL A 24 -19.79 7.24 -39.97
C VAL A 24 -18.68 8.23 -39.55
N CYS A 25 -18.75 9.48 -39.97
CA CYS A 25 -17.78 10.52 -39.57
C CYS A 25 -17.82 10.78 -38.05
N LEU A 26 -18.99 10.79 -37.43
CA LEU A 26 -19.13 10.96 -35.99
C LEU A 26 -18.55 9.76 -35.24
N LEU A 27 -18.76 8.54 -35.70
CA LEU A 27 -18.19 7.33 -35.11
C LEU A 27 -16.66 7.32 -35.20
N THR A 28 -16.09 7.69 -36.35
CA THR A 28 -14.63 7.76 -36.51
C THR A 28 -13.99 8.83 -35.63
N HIS A 29 -14.64 9.99 -35.48
CA HIS A 29 -14.18 11.03 -34.56
C HIS A 29 -14.22 10.57 -33.09
N ALA A 30 -15.28 9.90 -32.66
CA ALA A 30 -15.43 9.34 -31.32
C ALA A 30 -14.35 8.27 -31.04
N GLN A 31 -14.07 7.39 -32.00
CA GLN A 31 -13.02 6.37 -31.87
C GLN A 31 -11.62 7.00 -31.80
N ASN A 32 -11.33 8.00 -32.61
CA ASN A 32 -10.05 8.71 -32.58
C ASN A 32 -9.83 9.46 -31.27
N ALA A 33 -10.85 10.14 -30.74
CA ALA A 33 -10.79 10.81 -29.44
C ALA A 33 -10.55 9.81 -28.30
N GLN A 34 -11.20 8.65 -28.33
CA GLN A 34 -11.02 7.60 -27.32
C GLN A 34 -9.62 6.96 -27.39
N SER A 35 -9.07 6.74 -28.59
CA SER A 35 -7.73 6.20 -28.77
C SER A 35 -6.66 7.19 -28.27
N HIS A 36 -6.83 8.48 -28.56
CA HIS A 36 -5.93 9.54 -28.10
C HIS A 36 -5.93 9.67 -26.55
N ASN A 37 -7.10 9.56 -25.93
CA ASN A 37 -7.19 9.57 -24.47
C ASN A 37 -6.48 8.37 -23.85
N LYS A 38 -6.68 7.16 -24.37
CA LYS A 38 -5.98 5.94 -23.90
C LYS A 38 -4.47 6.04 -24.03
N GLN A 39 -3.97 6.63 -25.12
CA GLN A 39 -2.53 6.84 -25.31
C GLN A 39 -1.97 7.83 -24.27
N LYS A 40 -2.67 8.93 -24.02
CA LYS A 40 -2.30 9.92 -23.01
C LYS A 40 -2.30 9.29 -21.61
N ASP A 41 -3.30 8.47 -21.28
CA ASP A 41 -3.39 7.81 -19.97
C ASP A 41 -2.30 6.76 -19.79
N ALA A 42 -1.91 6.05 -20.87
CA ALA A 42 -0.76 5.14 -20.84
C ALA A 42 0.56 5.88 -20.60
N GLU A 43 0.74 7.06 -21.20
CA GLU A 43 1.89 7.93 -20.96
C GLU A 43 1.91 8.44 -19.51
N GLN A 44 0.77 8.87 -18.97
CA GLN A 44 0.63 9.27 -17.57
C GLN A 44 1.00 8.12 -16.63
N LEU A 45 0.56 6.90 -16.93
CA LEU A 45 0.91 5.74 -16.14
C LEU A 45 2.43 5.47 -16.16
N GLY A 46 3.08 5.62 -17.31
CA GLY A 46 4.55 5.54 -17.42
C GLY A 46 5.25 6.57 -16.53
N LYS A 47 4.80 7.83 -16.55
CA LYS A 47 5.32 8.89 -15.67
C LYS A 47 5.12 8.58 -14.19
N ALA A 48 3.97 8.03 -13.81
CA ALA A 48 3.72 7.64 -12.44
C ALA A 48 4.72 6.57 -11.95
N LEU A 49 5.08 5.61 -12.81
CA LEU A 49 6.10 4.59 -12.50
C LEU A 49 7.49 5.21 -12.32
N GLU A 50 7.87 6.14 -13.18
CA GLU A 50 9.14 6.87 -13.05
C GLU A 50 9.19 7.69 -11.76
N TYR A 51 8.12 8.37 -11.40
CA TYR A 51 8.02 9.11 -10.16
C TYR A 51 8.07 8.19 -8.94
N PHE A 52 7.38 7.06 -8.97
CA PHE A 52 7.43 6.07 -7.90
C PHE A 52 8.87 5.53 -7.71
N ALA A 53 9.52 5.13 -8.81
CA ALA A 53 10.90 4.63 -8.80
C ALA A 53 11.91 5.69 -8.31
N SER A 54 11.63 6.97 -8.56
CA SER A 54 12.42 8.11 -8.10
C SER A 54 12.02 8.65 -6.73
N GLN A 55 11.14 7.94 -6.00
CA GLN A 55 10.61 8.32 -4.67
C GLN A 55 9.87 9.67 -4.66
N LYS A 56 9.39 10.13 -5.81
CA LYS A 56 8.55 11.32 -5.96
C LYS A 56 7.08 10.92 -5.73
N TYR A 57 6.76 10.59 -4.48
CA TYR A 57 5.48 9.99 -4.13
C TYR A 57 4.30 10.94 -4.32
N HIS A 58 4.51 12.25 -4.13
CA HIS A 58 3.48 13.24 -4.36
C HIS A 58 3.02 13.28 -5.82
N GLU A 59 3.96 13.38 -6.76
CA GLU A 59 3.68 13.43 -8.19
C GLU A 59 3.07 12.09 -8.67
N CYS A 60 3.58 10.97 -8.14
CA CYS A 60 3.00 9.65 -8.40
C CYS A 60 1.53 9.57 -7.92
N LEU A 61 1.26 10.06 -6.71
CA LEU A 61 -0.08 10.10 -6.11
C LEU A 61 -1.07 10.84 -7.00
N LEU A 62 -0.73 12.07 -7.42
CA LEU A 62 -1.62 12.90 -8.24
C LEU A 62 -2.04 12.21 -9.54
N ILE A 63 -1.10 11.56 -10.21
CA ILE A 63 -1.38 10.83 -11.45
C ILE A 63 -2.23 9.59 -11.18
N LEU A 64 -1.80 8.71 -10.26
CA LEU A 64 -2.49 7.45 -10.00
C LEU A 64 -3.88 7.67 -9.41
N GLN A 65 -4.07 8.69 -8.58
CA GLN A 65 -5.39 9.09 -8.06
C GLN A 65 -6.35 9.51 -9.19
N GLY A 66 -5.84 10.24 -10.18
CA GLY A 66 -6.61 10.61 -11.38
C GLY A 66 -7.01 9.39 -12.19
N LEU A 67 -6.06 8.50 -12.45
CA LEU A 67 -6.29 7.28 -13.21
C LEU A 67 -7.21 6.29 -12.46
N ASP A 68 -7.11 6.16 -11.14
CA ASP A 68 -7.98 5.25 -10.35
C ASP A 68 -9.46 5.68 -10.35
N LYS A 69 -9.74 6.97 -10.55
CA LYS A 69 -11.13 7.48 -10.72
C LYS A 69 -11.74 7.10 -12.06
N GLN A 70 -10.92 6.95 -13.10
CA GLN A 70 -11.38 6.66 -14.47
C GLN A 70 -11.32 5.17 -14.78
N TYR A 71 -10.36 4.45 -14.21
CA TYR A 71 -10.04 3.07 -14.51
C TYR A 71 -9.96 2.23 -13.24
N ARG A 72 -10.22 0.94 -13.40
CA ARG A 72 -9.87 -0.03 -12.36
C ARG A 72 -8.38 -0.34 -12.47
N LEU A 73 -7.55 0.33 -11.69
CA LEU A 73 -6.11 0.04 -11.65
C LEU A 73 -5.84 -1.43 -11.28
N ASN A 74 -4.81 -2.01 -11.90
CA ASN A 74 -4.37 -3.34 -11.51
C ASN A 74 -3.79 -3.32 -10.07
N PRO A 75 -3.67 -4.48 -9.41
CA PRO A 75 -3.23 -4.54 -8.00
C PRO A 75 -1.87 -3.88 -7.75
N ARG A 76 -0.91 -3.97 -8.66
CA ARG A 76 0.42 -3.38 -8.47
C ARG A 76 0.36 -1.85 -8.45
N TYR A 77 -0.38 -1.23 -9.38
CA TYR A 77 -0.56 0.23 -9.38
C TYR A 77 -1.41 0.72 -8.20
N LYS A 78 -2.35 -0.10 -7.73
CA LYS A 78 -3.05 0.18 -6.47
C LYS A 78 -2.13 0.14 -5.27
N ALA A 79 -1.14 -0.76 -5.24
CA ALA A 79 -0.14 -0.78 -4.19
C ALA A 79 0.76 0.48 -4.26
N TYR A 80 1.19 0.90 -5.46
CA TYR A 80 1.93 2.15 -5.63
C TYR A 80 1.13 3.37 -5.16
N LEU A 81 -0.16 3.43 -5.49
CA LEU A 81 -1.07 4.47 -5.01
C LEU A 81 -1.15 4.45 -3.47
N GLY A 82 -1.31 3.28 -2.87
CA GLY A 82 -1.36 3.13 -1.41
C GLY A 82 -0.05 3.53 -0.72
N VAL A 83 1.11 3.17 -1.28
CA VAL A 83 2.42 3.62 -0.78
C VAL A 83 2.57 5.13 -0.92
N SER A 84 2.13 5.71 -2.04
CA SER A 84 2.19 7.16 -2.23
C SER A 84 1.34 7.91 -1.19
N TYR A 85 0.15 7.39 -0.86
CA TYR A 85 -0.65 7.93 0.25
C TYR A 85 0.08 7.83 1.60
N TYR A 86 0.76 6.70 1.89
CA TYR A 86 1.55 6.55 3.10
C TYR A 86 2.63 7.63 3.25
N TYR A 87 3.37 7.92 2.19
CA TYR A 87 4.40 8.97 2.21
C TYR A 87 3.83 10.40 2.26
N GLU A 88 2.56 10.59 1.87
CA GLU A 88 1.82 11.85 2.04
C GLU A 88 1.04 11.90 3.36
N TRP A 89 1.29 10.95 4.26
CA TRP A 89 0.69 10.84 5.60
C TRP A 89 -0.84 10.67 5.61
N ASP A 90 -1.42 10.34 4.47
CA ASP A 90 -2.84 9.96 4.35
C ASP A 90 -2.97 8.44 4.62
N TYR A 91 -2.87 8.08 5.90
CA TYR A 91 -2.80 6.69 6.34
C TYR A 91 -4.11 5.92 6.11
N GLU A 92 -5.26 6.59 6.18
CA GLU A 92 -6.56 5.98 5.90
C GLU A 92 -6.66 5.50 4.44
N ASN A 93 -6.29 6.37 3.48
CA ASN A 93 -6.26 5.97 2.07
C ASN A 93 -5.14 4.98 1.78
N ALA A 94 -3.99 5.06 2.44
CA ALA A 94 -2.93 4.05 2.34
C ALA A 94 -3.45 2.67 2.74
N VAL A 95 -4.08 2.54 3.91
CA VAL A 95 -4.71 1.29 4.38
C VAL A 95 -5.75 0.80 3.38
N LYS A 96 -6.65 1.66 2.92
CA LYS A 96 -7.72 1.32 1.98
C LYS A 96 -7.18 0.68 0.69
N HIS A 97 -6.14 1.25 0.10
CA HIS A 97 -5.58 0.76 -1.16
C HIS A 97 -4.66 -0.44 -0.97
N LEU A 98 -3.78 -0.44 0.05
CA LEU A 98 -2.84 -1.53 0.32
C LEU A 98 -3.54 -2.81 0.76
N SER A 99 -4.55 -2.73 1.64
CA SER A 99 -5.29 -3.91 2.10
C SER A 99 -5.99 -4.67 0.96
N VAL A 100 -6.42 -3.96 -0.08
CA VAL A 100 -7.06 -4.57 -1.26
C VAL A 100 -6.03 -5.09 -2.28
N ALA A 101 -4.87 -4.42 -2.37
CA ALA A 101 -3.85 -4.73 -3.36
C ALA A 101 -2.97 -5.93 -2.96
N ILE A 102 -2.44 -5.92 -1.74
CA ILE A 102 -1.42 -6.88 -1.26
C ILE A 102 -1.85 -8.35 -1.44
N PRO A 103 -3.09 -8.78 -1.09
CA PRO A 103 -3.51 -10.18 -1.27
C PRO A 103 -3.46 -10.67 -2.72
N LYS A 104 -3.47 -9.75 -3.69
CA LYS A 104 -3.44 -10.06 -5.14
C LYS A 104 -2.02 -10.07 -5.72
N LEU A 105 -1.01 -9.80 -4.90
CA LEU A 105 0.39 -9.67 -5.30
C LEU A 105 1.25 -10.87 -4.85
N VAL A 106 0.64 -12.00 -4.53
CA VAL A 106 1.34 -13.18 -3.99
C VAL A 106 2.45 -13.71 -4.90
N ASN A 107 2.34 -13.52 -6.20
CA ASN A 107 3.31 -13.95 -7.20
C ASN A 107 4.42 -12.92 -7.50
N PHE A 108 4.39 -11.76 -6.83
CA PHE A 108 5.43 -10.74 -6.99
C PHE A 108 6.63 -11.05 -6.09
N ALA A 109 7.77 -10.41 -6.41
CA ALA A 109 9.02 -10.62 -5.67
C ALA A 109 8.82 -10.41 -4.15
N PRO A 110 9.35 -11.30 -3.30
CA PRO A 110 9.18 -11.21 -1.85
C PRO A 110 9.56 -9.84 -1.29
N HIS A 111 10.70 -9.29 -1.69
CA HIS A 111 11.17 -7.99 -1.22
C HIS A 111 10.25 -6.83 -1.66
N GLU A 112 9.68 -6.85 -2.88
CA GLU A 112 8.68 -5.86 -3.30
C GLU A 112 7.44 -5.91 -2.40
N ARG A 113 6.99 -7.12 -2.08
CA ARG A 113 5.85 -7.34 -1.18
C ARG A 113 6.14 -6.90 0.26
N SER A 114 7.36 -7.10 0.75
CA SER A 114 7.75 -6.64 2.09
C SER A 114 7.62 -5.13 2.24
N PHE A 115 7.95 -4.37 1.20
CA PHE A 115 7.80 -2.92 1.17
C PHE A 115 6.33 -2.47 1.28
N TYR A 116 5.41 -3.19 0.61
CA TYR A 116 3.98 -2.90 0.75
C TYR A 116 3.43 -3.24 2.14
N TYR A 117 3.87 -4.36 2.71
CA TYR A 117 3.52 -4.72 4.09
C TYR A 117 4.07 -3.71 5.11
N TRP A 118 5.29 -3.20 4.88
CA TRP A 118 5.84 -2.11 5.69
C TRP A 118 4.94 -0.88 5.65
N ALA A 119 4.59 -0.38 4.47
CA ALA A 119 3.75 0.80 4.33
C ALA A 119 2.36 0.63 4.94
N LEU A 120 1.76 -0.58 4.81
CA LEU A 120 0.50 -0.92 5.44
C LEU A 120 0.60 -0.96 6.97
N ALA A 121 1.65 -1.60 7.49
CA ALA A 121 1.90 -1.70 8.93
C ALA A 121 2.14 -0.32 9.56
N GLU A 122 2.98 0.52 8.96
CA GLU A 122 3.24 1.89 9.38
C GLU A 122 1.96 2.74 9.33
N SER A 123 1.10 2.55 8.32
CA SER A 123 -0.17 3.25 8.25
C SER A 123 -1.09 2.86 9.41
N PHE A 124 -1.23 1.57 9.72
CA PHE A 124 -1.98 1.12 10.88
C PHE A 124 -1.36 1.63 12.20
N PHE A 125 -0.02 1.62 12.32
CA PHE A 125 0.69 2.10 13.49
C PHE A 125 0.40 3.59 13.76
N ASN A 126 0.48 4.43 12.73
CA ASN A 126 0.20 5.87 12.84
C ASN A 126 -1.28 6.17 13.14
N LEU A 127 -2.20 5.31 12.70
CA LEU A 127 -3.61 5.35 13.07
C LEU A 127 -3.88 4.74 14.47
N ARG A 128 -2.84 4.29 15.18
CA ARG A 128 -2.91 3.62 16.49
C ARG A 128 -3.68 2.29 16.50
N HIS A 129 -3.84 1.66 15.34
CA HIS A 129 -4.41 0.33 15.20
C HIS A 129 -3.30 -0.72 15.34
N TYR A 130 -2.68 -0.80 16.51
CA TYR A 130 -1.50 -1.62 16.77
C TYR A 130 -1.76 -3.11 16.54
N GLU A 131 -2.95 -3.59 16.92
CA GLU A 131 -3.39 -4.96 16.70
C GLU A 131 -3.49 -5.36 15.21
N LYS A 132 -3.69 -4.37 14.32
CA LYS A 132 -3.68 -4.57 12.85
C LYS A 132 -2.30 -4.38 12.24
N ALA A 133 -1.45 -3.58 12.86
CA ALA A 133 -0.07 -3.37 12.43
C ALA A 133 0.79 -4.63 12.65
N VAL A 134 0.61 -5.30 13.79
CA VAL A 134 1.39 -6.50 14.18
C VAL A 134 1.44 -7.57 13.08
N PRO A 135 0.33 -8.11 12.57
CA PRO A 135 0.38 -9.12 11.51
C PRO A 135 1.06 -8.61 10.24
N CYS A 136 0.93 -7.33 9.90
CA CYS A 136 1.58 -6.76 8.72
C CYS A 136 3.11 -6.70 8.87
N TYR A 137 3.63 -6.33 10.06
CA TYR A 137 5.06 -6.38 10.33
C TYR A 137 5.59 -7.82 10.30
N HIS A 138 4.83 -8.79 10.82
CA HIS A 138 5.22 -10.21 10.72
C HIS A 138 5.30 -10.71 9.28
N GLU A 139 4.35 -10.32 8.42
CA GLU A 139 4.44 -10.66 6.99
C GLU A 139 5.64 -9.97 6.31
N MET A 140 5.94 -8.70 6.65
CA MET A 140 7.15 -8.03 6.20
C MET A 140 8.42 -8.81 6.59
N LEU A 141 8.53 -9.23 7.85
CA LEU A 141 9.70 -9.97 8.37
C LEU A 141 9.98 -11.29 7.65
N LYS A 142 8.96 -11.94 7.08
CA LYS A 142 9.11 -13.16 6.28
C LYS A 142 9.70 -12.90 4.89
N LEU A 143 9.60 -11.67 4.40
CA LEU A 143 9.83 -11.32 3.00
C LEU A 143 10.99 -10.34 2.79
N CYS A 144 11.36 -9.58 3.82
CA CYS A 144 12.37 -8.53 3.76
C CYS A 144 13.80 -9.09 3.86
N TYR A 145 14.78 -8.27 3.50
CA TYR A 145 16.18 -8.60 3.74
C TYR A 145 16.54 -8.46 5.23
N ASP A 146 17.55 -9.22 5.67
CA ASP A 146 17.96 -9.25 7.08
C ASP A 146 18.29 -7.88 7.65
N LYS A 147 18.90 -6.98 6.87
CA LYS A 147 19.24 -5.61 7.30
C LYS A 147 18.01 -4.73 7.60
N GLU A 148 16.85 -5.09 7.07
CA GLU A 148 15.58 -4.34 7.22
C GLU A 148 14.77 -4.82 8.43
N ARG A 149 15.08 -6.02 8.95
CA ARG A 149 14.34 -6.63 10.06
C ARG A 149 14.37 -5.81 11.34
N ALA A 150 15.46 -5.08 11.58
CA ALA A 150 15.66 -4.28 12.78
C ALA A 150 14.53 -3.27 12.99
N GLU A 151 14.10 -2.59 11.91
CA GLU A 151 13.01 -1.60 11.96
C GLU A 151 11.67 -2.26 12.29
N ALA A 152 11.36 -3.41 11.66
CA ALA A 152 10.11 -4.12 11.93
C ALA A 152 10.04 -4.62 13.38
N TYR A 153 11.12 -5.19 13.91
CA TYR A 153 11.19 -5.57 15.32
C TYR A 153 11.05 -4.37 16.26
N TYR A 154 11.69 -3.25 15.92
CA TYR A 154 11.57 -2.03 16.72
C TYR A 154 10.11 -1.54 16.78
N ARG A 155 9.38 -1.53 15.66
CA ARG A 155 7.96 -1.17 15.59
C ARG A 155 7.06 -2.16 16.31
N LEU A 156 7.31 -3.46 16.16
CA LEU A 156 6.61 -4.51 16.91
C LEU A 156 6.78 -4.32 18.42
N GLY A 157 8.01 -3.98 18.88
CA GLY A 157 8.24 -3.64 20.26
C GLY A 157 7.31 -2.56 20.79
N PHE A 158 7.06 -1.51 20.01
CA PHE A 158 6.09 -0.47 20.39
C PHE A 158 4.64 -0.92 20.26
N CYS A 159 4.28 -1.72 19.24
CA CYS A 159 2.92 -2.23 19.14
C CYS A 159 2.52 -3.03 20.39
N TYR A 160 3.39 -3.93 20.82
CA TYR A 160 3.18 -4.73 22.02
C TYR A 160 3.26 -3.89 23.31
N LEU A 161 4.17 -2.90 23.35
CA LEU A 161 4.26 -1.95 24.48
C LEU A 161 2.94 -1.19 24.70
N PHE A 162 2.34 -0.70 23.61
CA PHE A 162 1.04 0.01 23.66
C PHE A 162 -0.14 -0.92 23.90
N GLY A 163 0.01 -2.21 23.60
CA GLY A 163 -0.94 -3.27 23.95
C GLY A 163 -0.74 -3.86 25.34
N GLU A 164 0.22 -3.34 26.11
CA GLU A 164 0.59 -3.80 27.46
C GLU A 164 1.09 -5.27 27.51
N ASP A 165 1.51 -5.82 26.37
CA ASP A 165 2.16 -7.12 26.27
C ASP A 165 3.66 -6.96 26.48
N TRP A 166 4.06 -6.94 27.76
CA TRP A 166 5.42 -6.57 28.17
C TRP A 166 6.46 -7.60 27.71
N ALA A 167 6.11 -8.88 27.69
CA ALA A 167 7.01 -9.96 27.29
C ALA A 167 7.34 -9.90 25.79
N ASP A 168 6.32 -9.74 24.96
CA ASP A 168 6.50 -9.61 23.51
C ASP A 168 7.13 -8.25 23.14
N ALA A 169 6.81 -7.17 23.85
CA ALA A 169 7.49 -5.89 23.70
C ALA A 169 8.99 -6.02 23.95
N TRP A 170 9.38 -6.65 25.07
CA TRP A 170 10.78 -6.88 25.43
C TRP A 170 11.49 -7.74 24.36
N SER A 171 10.87 -8.86 23.98
CA SER A 171 11.43 -9.79 22.97
C SER A 171 11.70 -9.10 21.64
N ASN A 172 10.78 -8.27 21.19
CA ASN A 172 10.93 -7.55 19.92
C ASN A 172 11.95 -6.42 20.01
N PHE A 173 12.02 -5.65 21.11
CA PHE A 173 13.12 -4.67 21.30
C PHE A 173 14.49 -5.34 21.38
N TYR A 174 14.59 -6.51 22.00
CA TYR A 174 15.83 -7.29 22.04
C TYR A 174 16.23 -7.78 20.65
N ALA A 175 15.27 -8.30 19.87
CA ALA A 175 15.50 -8.70 18.48
C ALA A 175 15.93 -7.52 17.59
N ALA A 176 15.31 -6.33 17.77
CA ALA A 176 15.72 -5.10 17.10
C ALA A 176 17.16 -4.73 17.42
N GLN A 177 17.53 -4.72 18.73
CA GLN A 177 18.88 -4.40 19.19
C GLN A 177 19.93 -5.32 18.53
N ASN A 178 19.67 -6.62 18.54
CA ASN A 178 20.57 -7.60 17.94
C ASN A 178 20.69 -7.45 16.43
N SER A 179 19.58 -7.17 15.75
CA SER A 179 19.56 -6.95 14.30
C SER A 179 20.31 -5.69 13.90
N PHE A 180 20.13 -4.57 14.62
CA PHE A 180 20.92 -3.35 14.41
C PHE A 180 22.42 -3.60 14.62
N ARG A 181 22.80 -4.24 15.72
CA ARG A 181 24.22 -4.55 16.00
C ARG A 181 24.84 -5.42 14.92
N LYS A 182 24.10 -6.41 14.43
CA LYS A 182 24.63 -7.38 13.44
C LYS A 182 24.72 -6.83 12.03
N TYR A 183 23.71 -6.12 11.58
CA TYR A 183 23.57 -5.76 10.17
C TYR A 183 23.79 -4.28 9.86
N ARG A 184 23.73 -3.42 10.90
CA ARG A 184 23.86 -1.95 10.77
C ARG A 184 24.67 -1.35 11.93
N PRO A 185 25.88 -1.86 12.20
CA PRO A 185 26.67 -1.43 13.37
C PRO A 185 27.01 0.07 13.27
N GLY A 186 26.65 0.83 14.31
CA GLY A 186 26.97 2.27 14.40
C GLY A 186 26.06 3.21 13.63
N GLU A 187 25.10 2.70 12.82
CA GLU A 187 24.25 3.57 12.00
C GLU A 187 23.18 4.35 12.78
N GLU A 188 22.68 3.78 13.90
CA GLU A 188 21.52 4.34 14.61
C GLU A 188 21.77 4.49 16.15
N PRO A 189 22.75 5.29 16.60
CA PRO A 189 23.14 5.34 17.99
C PRO A 189 22.02 5.82 18.93
N ALA A 190 21.22 6.81 18.50
CA ALA A 190 20.10 7.33 19.28
C ALA A 190 19.00 6.28 19.46
N ARG A 191 18.65 5.55 18.40
CA ARG A 191 17.66 4.46 18.44
C ARG A 191 18.16 3.30 19.28
N MET A 192 19.43 2.96 19.19
CA MET A 192 20.05 1.94 20.04
C MET A 192 20.01 2.31 21.53
N ALA A 193 20.25 3.58 21.86
CA ALA A 193 20.09 4.07 23.22
C ALA A 193 18.62 3.99 23.69
N GLN A 194 17.68 4.39 22.85
CA GLN A 194 16.24 4.27 23.13
C GLN A 194 15.83 2.82 23.38
N ILE A 195 16.21 1.88 22.51
CA ILE A 195 15.95 0.45 22.69
C ILE A 195 16.53 -0.03 24.03
N GLY A 196 17.76 0.34 24.36
CA GLY A 196 18.39 -0.01 25.65
C GLY A 196 17.59 0.49 26.86
N ASN A 197 17.03 1.69 26.76
CA ASN A 197 16.18 2.25 27.83
C ASN A 197 14.84 1.50 27.93
N MET A 198 14.22 1.14 26.79
CA MET A 198 12.99 0.34 26.76
C MET A 198 13.21 -1.04 27.41
N LEU A 199 14.28 -1.73 27.03
CA LEU A 199 14.62 -3.04 27.62
C LEU A 199 14.82 -2.97 29.13
N LYS A 200 15.52 -1.93 29.62
CA LYS A 200 15.70 -1.72 31.09
C LYS A 200 14.36 -1.48 31.80
N ALA A 201 13.50 -0.63 31.21
CA ALA A 201 12.20 -0.32 31.80
C ALA A 201 11.26 -1.53 31.83
N LEU A 202 11.31 -2.39 30.78
CA LEU A 202 10.48 -3.58 30.67
C LEU A 202 10.93 -4.74 31.55
N ASN A 203 12.21 -4.85 31.91
CA ASN A 203 12.73 -5.94 32.76
C ASN A 203 11.93 -6.12 34.08
N GLY A 204 11.60 -5.02 34.75
CA GLY A 204 10.80 -5.07 35.97
C GLY A 204 9.36 -5.51 35.75
N LYS A 205 8.75 -5.10 34.62
CA LYS A 205 7.36 -5.48 34.27
C LYS A 205 7.27 -6.96 33.94
N VAL A 206 8.17 -7.47 33.10
CA VAL A 206 8.22 -8.89 32.70
C VAL A 206 8.47 -9.80 33.91
N ALA A 207 9.37 -9.41 34.83
CA ALA A 207 9.60 -10.17 36.05
C ALA A 207 8.34 -10.22 36.94
N ASN A 208 7.63 -9.10 37.09
CA ASN A 208 6.41 -9.06 37.90
C ASN A 208 5.28 -9.89 37.28
N GLU A 209 5.14 -9.86 35.95
CA GLU A 209 4.14 -10.67 35.22
C GLU A 209 4.41 -12.17 35.42
N ALA A 210 5.67 -12.59 35.27
CA ALA A 210 6.08 -13.97 35.54
C ALA A 210 5.76 -14.42 36.99
N LEU A 211 6.02 -13.56 37.98
CA LEU A 211 5.68 -13.85 39.36
C LEU A 211 4.17 -13.96 39.62
N MET A 212 3.36 -13.10 38.97
CA MET A 212 1.90 -13.19 39.09
C MET A 212 1.37 -14.49 38.51
N HIS A 213 1.91 -14.94 37.37
CA HIS A 213 1.52 -16.23 36.75
C HIS A 213 1.88 -17.43 37.63
N ILE A 214 3.03 -17.42 38.30
CA ILE A 214 3.43 -18.47 39.26
C ILE A 214 2.49 -18.47 40.47
N GLY A 215 2.23 -17.30 41.06
CA GLY A 215 1.35 -17.19 42.23
C GLY A 215 -0.09 -17.60 41.98
N ILE A 216 -0.63 -17.35 40.77
CA ILE A 216 -1.96 -17.80 40.36
C ILE A 216 -2.01 -19.33 40.22
N ASN A 217 -0.95 -19.95 39.70
CA ASN A 217 -0.88 -21.40 39.53
C ASN A 217 -0.77 -22.13 40.89
N GLU A 218 -0.05 -21.59 41.85
CA GLU A 218 0.02 -22.11 43.21
C GLU A 218 -1.33 -21.99 43.96
N ALA A 219 -2.07 -20.91 43.76
CA ALA A 219 -3.38 -20.70 44.35
C ALA A 219 -4.48 -21.61 43.75
N LYS A 220 -4.35 -22.04 42.47
CA LYS A 220 -5.27 -22.97 41.83
C LYS A 220 -4.96 -24.45 42.11
N GLY A 221 -3.79 -24.74 42.64
CA GLY A 221 -3.33 -26.10 42.99
C GLY A 221 -3.64 -26.55 44.43
N LYS A 222 -4.36 -25.72 45.18
CA LYS A 222 -4.88 -26.02 46.53
C LYS A 222 -6.40 -26.15 46.47
#